data_327563a28e429fe7b4ae16925b53a544
#
_entry.id   327563a28e429fe7b4ae16925b53a544
#
_cell.length_a   1.000
_cell.length_b   1.000
_cell.length_c   1.000
_cell.angle_alpha   90.00
_cell.angle_beta   90.00
_cell.angle_gamma   90.00
#
_symmetry.space_group_name_H-M   'P 1'
#
loop_
_entity.id
_entity.type
_entity.pdbx_description
1 polymer ?
#
loop_
_entity_poly.entity_id
_entity_poly.type
_entity_poly.pdbx_seq_one_letter_code
_entity_poly.pdbx_strand_id
1 'polypeptide(L)'
;MEKEKALECFSQALKYNPTYSKALCNRMLLYNSKGDYLEALDDYNKLKDIDYNLWKNYSGMEYELKIKAENKKKEMTNEMLGKLKDIGNSLLGNFGISLDNFKMTPNGQGGYSIQYQNNK
;
A
#
# COMPACT_ATOMS: atom_id res chain seq x y z
N MET A 1 0.69 22.82 6.29
CA MET A 1 0.76 22.29 7.60
C MET A 1 2.14 21.89 7.95
N GLU A 2 2.40 21.87 9.22
CA GLU A 2 3.76 21.63 9.67
C GLU A 2 4.28 20.25 9.32
N LYS A 3 3.42 19.24 9.42
CA LYS A 3 3.87 17.88 9.10
C LYS A 3 4.24 17.71 7.64
N GLU A 4 3.45 18.30 6.77
CA GLU A 4 3.73 18.23 5.35
C GLU A 4 5.02 18.96 4.98
N LYS A 5 5.25 20.10 5.62
CA LYS A 5 6.49 20.82 5.38
C LYS A 5 7.69 20.06 5.89
N ALA A 6 7.54 19.44 7.06
CA ALA A 6 8.62 18.62 7.62
C ALA A 6 8.92 17.43 6.72
N LEU A 7 7.87 16.78 6.21
CA LEU A 7 8.05 15.66 5.29
C LEU A 7 8.80 16.11 4.05
N GLU A 8 8.44 17.26 3.54
CA GLU A 8 9.12 17.77 2.36
C GLU A 8 10.59 18.05 2.63
N CYS A 9 10.89 18.63 3.79
CA CYS A 9 12.27 18.89 4.17
C CYS A 9 13.08 17.61 4.30
N PHE A 10 12.53 16.60 4.96
CA PHE A 10 13.24 15.33 5.10
C PHE A 10 13.40 14.64 3.77
N SER A 11 12.40 14.72 2.91
CA SER A 11 12.47 14.12 1.59
C SER A 11 13.53 14.81 0.73
N GLN A 12 13.63 16.11 0.83
CA GLN A 12 14.67 16.84 0.12
C GLN A 12 16.06 16.48 0.64
N ALA A 13 16.18 16.36 1.97
CA ALA A 13 17.46 15.97 2.54
C ALA A 13 17.87 14.59 2.04
N LEU A 14 16.92 13.67 1.95
CA LEU A 14 17.21 12.33 1.48
C LEU A 14 17.47 12.27 -0.02
N LYS A 15 16.94 13.23 -0.75
CA LYS A 15 17.23 13.31 -2.18
C LYS A 15 18.69 13.64 -2.40
N TYR A 16 19.25 14.53 -1.57
CA TYR A 16 20.65 14.90 -1.69
C TYR A 16 21.57 13.91 -1.02
N ASN A 17 21.10 13.26 0.05
CA ASN A 17 21.88 12.28 0.78
C ASN A 17 21.00 11.11 1.14
N PRO A 18 20.89 10.11 0.26
CA PRO A 18 19.98 8.97 0.49
C PRO A 18 20.29 8.15 1.74
N THR A 19 21.49 8.26 2.27
CA THR A 19 21.86 7.52 3.47
C THR A 19 21.86 8.37 4.74
N TYR A 20 21.20 9.51 4.68
CA TYR A 20 21.11 10.39 5.84
C TYR A 20 20.12 9.76 6.82
N SER A 21 20.62 8.93 7.72
CA SER A 21 19.78 8.09 8.56
C SER A 21 18.87 8.88 9.48
N LYS A 22 19.33 10.01 9.99
CA LYS A 22 18.52 10.81 10.90
C LYS A 22 17.29 11.38 10.19
N ALA A 23 17.46 11.85 8.96
CA ALA A 23 16.33 12.34 8.18
C ALA A 23 15.36 11.20 7.87
N LEU A 24 15.91 10.03 7.54
CA LEU A 24 15.08 8.87 7.25
C LEU A 24 14.28 8.44 8.47
N CYS A 25 14.93 8.40 9.63
CA CYS A 25 14.27 8.05 10.87
C CYS A 25 13.16 9.02 11.21
N ASN A 26 13.44 10.31 11.10
CA ASN A 26 12.44 11.33 11.40
C ASN A 26 11.27 11.27 10.43
N ARG A 27 11.55 11.00 9.16
CA ARG A 27 10.49 10.87 8.17
C ARG A 27 9.61 9.66 8.46
N MET A 28 10.26 8.55 8.83
CA MET A 28 9.53 7.34 9.21
C MET A 28 8.56 7.63 10.35
N LEU A 29 9.04 8.29 11.39
CA LEU A 29 8.21 8.58 12.56
C LEU A 29 7.05 9.52 12.18
N LEU A 30 7.33 10.45 11.29
CA LEU A 30 6.31 11.39 10.86
C LEU A 30 5.24 10.70 10.01
N TYR A 31 5.65 9.83 9.10
CA TYR A 31 4.70 9.04 8.34
C TYR A 31 3.82 8.20 9.26
N ASN A 32 4.45 7.57 10.25
CA ASN A 32 3.71 6.75 11.20
C ASN A 32 2.66 7.58 11.95
N SER A 33 3.03 8.78 12.36
CA SER A 33 2.10 9.64 13.10
C SER A 33 0.95 10.14 12.24
N LYS A 34 1.16 10.19 10.92
CA LYS A 34 0.11 10.61 10.00
C LYS A 34 -0.79 9.47 9.57
N GLY A 35 -0.44 8.24 9.89
CA GLY A 35 -1.18 7.10 9.41
C GLY A 35 -0.74 6.62 8.04
N ASP A 36 0.37 7.15 7.53
CA ASP A 36 0.92 6.71 6.25
C ASP A 36 1.83 5.51 6.51
N TYR A 37 1.22 4.40 6.87
CA TYR A 37 1.96 3.25 7.39
C TYR A 37 2.80 2.53 6.35
N LEU A 38 2.36 2.54 5.10
CA LEU A 38 3.14 1.90 4.04
C LEU A 38 4.45 2.64 3.81
N GLU A 39 4.37 3.97 3.78
CA GLU A 39 5.56 4.80 3.61
C GLU A 39 6.47 4.68 4.84
N ALA A 40 5.85 4.62 6.02
CA ALA A 40 6.62 4.48 7.25
C ALA A 40 7.36 3.14 7.27
N LEU A 41 6.70 2.07 6.85
CA LEU A 41 7.34 0.77 6.82
C LEU A 41 8.48 0.72 5.82
N ASP A 42 8.31 1.37 4.68
CA ASP A 42 9.37 1.44 3.68
C ASP A 42 10.61 2.13 4.25
N ASP A 43 10.40 3.28 4.92
CA ASP A 43 11.51 3.99 5.54
C ASP A 43 12.12 3.18 6.67
N TYR A 44 11.30 2.47 7.43
CA TYR A 44 11.75 1.61 8.50
C TYR A 44 12.72 0.54 7.98
N ASN A 45 12.33 -0.10 6.88
CA ASN A 45 13.17 -1.14 6.29
C ASN A 45 14.47 -0.58 5.72
N LYS A 46 14.38 0.59 5.11
CA LYS A 46 15.58 1.26 4.58
C LYS A 46 16.53 1.64 5.70
N LEU A 47 15.99 2.10 6.81
CA LEU A 47 16.82 2.49 7.95
C LEU A 47 17.61 1.32 8.47
N LYS A 48 17.02 0.14 8.49
CA LYS A 48 17.72 -1.05 8.94
C LYS A 48 18.97 -1.32 8.13
N ASP A 49 18.88 -1.11 6.82
CA ASP A 49 20.03 -1.35 5.93
C ASP A 49 21.06 -0.25 6.01
N ILE A 50 20.62 0.98 6.25
CA ILE A 50 21.53 2.12 6.23
C ILE A 50 22.21 2.35 7.57
N ASP A 51 21.46 2.22 8.65
CA ASP A 51 21.98 2.50 9.99
C ASP A 51 21.35 1.56 10.98
N TYR A 52 21.89 0.38 11.07
CA TYR A 52 21.34 -0.66 11.92
C TYR A 52 21.29 -0.23 13.39
N ASN A 53 22.33 0.48 13.83
CA ASN A 53 22.39 0.90 15.23
C ASN A 53 21.27 1.86 15.60
N LEU A 54 20.97 2.78 14.69
CA LEU A 54 19.84 3.67 14.91
C LEU A 54 18.53 2.92 14.78
N TRP A 55 18.44 2.06 13.78
CA TRP A 55 17.24 1.28 13.53
C TRP A 55 16.81 0.43 14.72
N LYS A 56 17.77 -0.19 15.41
CA LYS A 56 17.38 -1.11 16.47
C LYS A 56 16.75 -0.40 17.67
N ASN A 57 16.92 0.92 17.78
CA ASN A 57 16.22 1.68 18.82
C ASN A 57 14.73 1.71 18.55
N TYR A 58 14.32 1.42 17.33
CA TYR A 58 12.92 1.45 16.93
C TYR A 58 12.39 0.07 16.55
N SER A 59 13.17 -0.96 16.80
CA SER A 59 12.77 -2.32 16.40
C SER A 59 11.52 -2.80 17.14
N GLY A 60 11.22 -2.18 18.27
CA GLY A 60 10.02 -2.56 19.03
C GLY A 60 8.73 -2.20 18.34
N MET A 61 8.77 -1.31 17.36
CA MET A 61 7.55 -0.92 16.65
C MET A 61 7.28 -1.77 15.40
N GLU A 62 8.17 -2.72 15.13
CA GLU A 62 8.08 -3.49 13.88
C GLU A 62 6.77 -4.24 13.73
N TYR A 63 6.38 -4.96 14.77
CA TYR A 63 5.18 -5.78 14.71
C TYR A 63 3.95 -4.94 14.44
N GLU A 64 3.78 -3.90 15.22
CA GLU A 64 2.62 -3.02 15.08
C GLU A 64 2.62 -2.31 13.74
N LEU A 65 3.79 -1.84 13.31
CA LEU A 65 3.91 -1.12 12.06
C LEU A 65 3.55 -2.03 10.87
N LYS A 66 4.02 -3.27 10.91
CA LYS A 66 3.72 -4.22 9.84
C LYS A 66 2.22 -4.51 9.77
N ILE A 67 1.58 -4.66 10.92
CA ILE A 67 0.14 -4.92 10.95
C ILE A 67 -0.63 -3.73 10.39
N LYS A 68 -0.27 -2.53 10.83
CA LYS A 68 -0.94 -1.33 10.36
C LYS A 68 -0.73 -1.11 8.87
N ALA A 69 0.48 -1.38 8.39
CA ALA A 69 0.78 -1.27 6.97
C ALA A 69 -0.02 -2.27 6.16
N GLU A 70 -0.13 -3.49 6.66
CA GLU A 70 -0.89 -4.52 5.97
C GLU A 70 -2.37 -4.16 5.91
N ASN A 71 -2.91 -3.65 7.00
CA ASN A 71 -4.31 -3.21 7.01
C ASN A 71 -4.54 -2.05 6.06
N LYS A 72 -3.60 -1.13 6.01
CA LYS A 72 -3.70 0.00 5.09
C LYS A 72 -3.68 -0.46 3.65
N LYS A 73 -2.83 -1.43 3.36
CA LYS A 73 -2.73 -2.00 2.02
C LYS A 73 -4.04 -2.65 1.62
N LYS A 74 -4.65 -3.39 2.54
CA LYS A 74 -5.94 -4.03 2.27
C LYS A 74 -7.03 -3.01 2.03
N GLU A 75 -7.06 -1.96 2.82
CA GLU A 75 -8.01 -0.88 2.63
C GLU A 75 -7.89 -0.26 1.26
N MET A 76 -6.66 0.07 0.88
CA MET A 76 -6.41 0.70 -0.41
C MET A 76 -6.77 -0.24 -1.56
N THR A 77 -6.47 -1.52 -1.40
CA THR A 77 -6.80 -2.50 -2.42
C THR A 77 -8.31 -2.62 -2.58
N ASN A 78 -9.03 -2.67 -1.46
CA ASN A 78 -10.49 -2.78 -1.51
C ASN A 78 -11.11 -1.56 -2.16
N GLU A 79 -10.61 -0.37 -1.83
CA GLU A 79 -11.09 0.84 -2.46
C GLU A 79 -10.85 0.84 -3.96
N MET A 80 -9.66 0.40 -4.36
CA MET A 80 -9.32 0.36 -5.76
C MET A 80 -10.20 -0.63 -6.51
N LEU A 81 -10.43 -1.81 -5.92
CA LEU A 81 -11.30 -2.80 -6.55
C LEU A 81 -12.72 -2.29 -6.68
N GLY A 82 -13.20 -1.57 -5.65
CA GLY A 82 -14.52 -0.96 -5.74
C GLY A 82 -14.64 0.03 -6.87
N LYS A 83 -13.63 0.87 -7.01
CA LYS A 83 -13.62 1.85 -8.09
C LYS A 83 -13.54 1.19 -9.45
N LEU A 84 -12.73 0.16 -9.57
CA LEU A 84 -12.61 -0.56 -10.83
C LEU A 84 -13.93 -1.22 -11.21
N LYS A 85 -14.61 -1.77 -10.22
CA LYS A 85 -15.90 -2.38 -10.46
C LYS A 85 -16.92 -1.35 -10.93
N ASP A 86 -16.93 -0.19 -10.29
CA ASP A 86 -17.86 0.87 -10.69
C ASP A 86 -17.59 1.36 -12.11
N ILE A 87 -16.33 1.52 -12.44
CA ILE A 87 -15.96 1.95 -13.78
C ILE A 87 -16.35 0.89 -14.79
N GLY A 88 -16.06 -0.37 -14.48
CA GLY A 88 -16.41 -1.46 -15.37
C GLY A 88 -17.89 -1.57 -15.59
N ASN A 89 -18.68 -1.44 -14.52
CA ASN A 89 -20.12 -1.50 -14.64
C ASN A 89 -20.65 -0.33 -15.46
N SER A 90 -20.06 0.83 -15.28
CA SER A 90 -20.46 2.00 -16.03
C SER A 90 -20.24 1.81 -17.52
N LEU A 91 -19.09 1.24 -17.87
CA LEU A 91 -18.77 0.98 -19.26
C LEU A 91 -19.65 -0.12 -19.84
N LEU A 92 -19.78 -1.20 -19.08
CA LEU A 92 -20.55 -2.35 -19.57
C LEU A 92 -22.04 -2.07 -19.57
N GLY A 93 -22.47 -1.13 -18.74
CA GLY A 93 -23.88 -0.74 -18.72
C GLY A 93 -24.36 -0.24 -20.05
N ASN A 94 -23.46 0.37 -20.83
CA ASN A 94 -23.81 0.84 -22.16
C ASN A 94 -24.14 -0.31 -23.10
N PHE A 95 -23.71 -1.50 -22.74
CA PHE A 95 -23.98 -2.68 -23.54
C PHE A 95 -24.94 -3.62 -22.86
N GLY A 96 -25.50 -3.20 -21.73
CA GLY A 96 -26.41 -4.05 -21.00
C GLY A 96 -25.76 -5.16 -20.21
N ILE A 97 -24.46 -5.03 -19.97
CA ILE A 97 -23.70 -6.04 -19.23
C ILE A 97 -23.11 -5.40 -17.99
N SER A 98 -23.03 -6.18 -16.93
CA SER A 98 -22.45 -5.70 -15.70
C SER A 98 -21.34 -6.64 -15.25
N LEU A 99 -20.33 -6.07 -14.60
CA LEU A 99 -19.27 -6.90 -14.05
C LEU A 99 -19.79 -7.88 -13.03
N ASP A 100 -20.88 -7.55 -12.37
CA ASP A 100 -21.46 -8.45 -11.40
C ASP A 100 -21.99 -9.72 -12.04
N ASN A 101 -22.22 -9.69 -13.32
CA ASN A 101 -22.70 -10.87 -14.03
C ASN A 101 -21.58 -11.78 -14.50
N PHE A 102 -20.35 -11.31 -14.43
CA PHE A 102 -19.25 -12.17 -14.76
C PHE A 102 -18.87 -12.95 -13.54
N LYS A 103 -18.89 -14.24 -13.63
CA LYS A 103 -18.49 -15.05 -12.55
C LYS A 103 -17.25 -15.74 -12.91
N MET A 104 -16.27 -15.61 -12.04
CA MET A 104 -15.16 -16.37 -12.17
C MET A 104 -15.43 -17.54 -11.40
N THR A 105 -15.75 -18.61 -11.99
CA THR A 105 -16.02 -19.72 -11.22
C THR A 105 -14.83 -20.54 -11.19
N PRO A 106 -14.64 -21.09 -10.15
CA PRO A 106 -13.56 -21.96 -10.05
C PRO A 106 -13.88 -23.15 -10.81
N ASN A 107 -14.84 -23.39 -11.16
CA ASN A 107 -15.25 -24.23 -11.92
C ASN A 107 -14.88 -25.17 -11.80
N GLY A 108 -15.08 -24.98 -11.07
CA GLY A 108 -14.86 -25.91 -11.09
C GLY A 108 -13.95 -26.22 -11.99
N GLN A 109 -13.59 -26.00 -12.42
CA GLN A 109 -12.85 -26.16 -13.19
C GLN A 109 -11.73 -25.73 -12.85
N GLY A 110 -11.48 -25.95 -12.18
CA GLY A 110 -10.46 -25.67 -11.82
C GLY A 110 -9.83 -24.56 -11.79
N GLY A 111 -9.54 -24.17 -11.14
CA GLY A 111 -8.98 -23.07 -11.01
C GLY A 111 -9.74 -22.13 -11.46
N TYR A 112 -9.38 -21.05 -11.39
CA TYR A 112 -10.02 -20.07 -11.83
C TYR A 112 -9.68 -19.84 -13.07
N SER A 113 -10.11 -20.42 -13.98
CA SER A 113 -9.94 -19.96 -15.23
C SER A 113 -11.02 -19.11 -15.51
N ILE A 114 -10.92 -18.29 -16.42
CA ILE A 114 -11.96 -17.61 -16.86
C ILE A 114 -12.62 -18.46 -17.77
N GLN A 115 -13.72 -18.99 -17.38
CA GLN A 115 -14.38 -19.80 -18.15
C GLN A 115 -15.47 -19.13 -18.61
N TYR A 116 -15.69 -19.17 -19.73
CA TYR A 116 -16.83 -18.67 -20.12
C TYR A 116 -17.67 -19.73 -20.10
N GLN A 117 -18.03 -20.30 -19.73
CA GLN A 117 -18.59 -21.25 -19.66
C GLN A 117 -19.46 -21.28 -19.85
N ASN A 118 -19.48 -21.36 -20.36
CA ASN A 118 -20.09 -21.55 -20.59
C ASN A 118 -20.22 -22.40 -20.62
N ASN A 119 -19.63 -22.77 -20.47
CA ASN A 119 -19.58 -23.53 -20.47
C ASN A 119 -19.59 -24.21 -20.09
N LYS A 120 -19.35 -24.20 -20.09
CA LYS A 120 -19.26 -24.91 -19.75
C LYS A 120 -19.80 -25.22 -19.46
#